data_674cf38c11cb56d9f91db8f43de890d8
#
_entry.id   674cf38c11cb56d9f91db8f43de890d8
#
_cell.length_a   1.000
_cell.length_b   1.000
_cell.length_c   1.000
_cell.angle_alpha   90.00
_cell.angle_beta   90.00
_cell.angle_gamma   90.00
#
_symmetry.space_group_name_H-M   'P 1'
#
loop_
_entity.id
_entity.type
_entity.pdbx_description
1 polymer ?
#
loop_
_entity_poly.entity_id
_entity_poly.type
_entity_poly.pdbx_seq_one_letter_code
_entity_poly.pdbx_strand_id
1 'polypeptide(L)'
;MSSWFSKIIQKWFPQEKVEEQPKFNLIPSPIDLRDVKASDVLGAVSTAENPTPESISCPYVLTQKDQGVLPICVGESGATMNEYEKRRQGLAIEFDAQYLYDECKKIDGIPDVKGTYFRAVLSVLKNKGAKPVGGTEADAANYKIGGYVQVDPTFDSIKRAIWKWGTVLMGFYIYSNGSWNGAYIKKTSNVISNGHATIGKSFTKEFIKGQNSFGADWGDNGDFYVPESYLPFECWAIVSDIPTTLLPDPNAKPKYQFENDLYAGLNNDEVKKLQDCLVWLGCMKADDRNTGYGNFGQKTLASVKIFQGRYGITQNGRVGPITRAKLNELFA
;
A
#
# COMPACT_ATOMS: atom_id res chain seq x y z
N MET A 1 -3.02 -57.21 2.98
CA MET A 1 -1.82 -56.93 3.82
C MET A 1 -1.34 -55.47 3.82
N SER A 2 -2.01 -54.51 3.19
CA SER A 2 -1.54 -53.11 3.08
C SER A 2 -2.07 -52.11 4.11
N SER A 3 -3.19 -52.44 4.81
CA SER A 3 -3.83 -51.47 5.72
C SER A 3 -3.24 -51.44 7.14
N TRP A 4 -2.63 -52.53 7.60
CA TRP A 4 -2.08 -52.65 8.95
C TRP A 4 -0.69 -51.98 9.06
N PHE A 5 0.13 -52.16 8.07
CA PHE A 5 1.47 -51.52 7.99
C PHE A 5 1.41 -49.98 7.89
N SER A 6 0.41 -49.46 7.16
CA SER A 6 0.21 -48.00 7.08
C SER A 6 -0.16 -47.38 8.44
N LYS A 7 -0.98 -48.07 9.24
CA LYS A 7 -1.38 -47.58 10.58
C LYS A 7 -0.24 -47.63 11.61
N ILE A 8 0.69 -48.58 11.48
CA ILE A 8 1.88 -48.65 12.35
C ILE A 8 2.86 -47.55 12.03
N ILE A 9 3.13 -47.28 10.76
CA ILE A 9 4.04 -46.19 10.32
C ILE A 9 3.51 -44.82 10.76
N GLN A 10 2.21 -44.55 10.66
CA GLN A 10 1.60 -43.31 11.16
C GLN A 10 1.67 -43.16 12.69
N LYS A 11 1.72 -44.25 13.46
CA LYS A 11 1.81 -44.20 14.92
C LYS A 11 3.24 -43.96 15.45
N TRP A 12 4.26 -44.35 14.69
CA TRP A 12 5.68 -44.24 15.08
C TRP A 12 6.41 -43.08 14.45
N PHE A 13 5.88 -42.56 13.33
CA PHE A 13 6.35 -41.37 12.68
C PHE A 13 5.14 -40.42 12.48
N PRO A 14 4.74 -39.68 13.54
CA PRO A 14 3.77 -38.62 13.33
C PRO A 14 4.34 -37.74 12.21
N GLN A 15 3.60 -37.61 11.12
CA GLN A 15 3.92 -36.60 10.11
C GLN A 15 3.94 -35.29 10.88
N GLU A 16 5.12 -34.69 11.01
CA GLU A 16 5.21 -33.30 11.42
C GLU A 16 4.25 -32.54 10.50
N LYS A 17 3.23 -31.91 11.10
CA LYS A 17 2.46 -30.91 10.37
C LYS A 17 3.49 -29.90 9.88
N VAL A 18 3.79 -29.93 8.60
CA VAL A 18 4.47 -28.82 7.96
C VAL A 18 3.53 -27.64 8.18
N GLU A 19 3.80 -26.83 9.19
CA GLU A 19 3.11 -25.56 9.36
C GLU A 19 3.32 -24.79 8.08
N GLU A 20 2.24 -24.65 7.30
CA GLU A 20 2.30 -23.82 6.11
C GLU A 20 2.64 -22.40 6.57
N GLN A 21 3.83 -21.96 6.21
CA GLN A 21 4.32 -20.63 6.60
C GLN A 21 3.40 -19.54 6.00
N PRO A 22 3.14 -18.46 6.74
CA PRO A 22 2.35 -17.33 6.24
C PRO A 22 2.86 -16.84 4.89
N LYS A 23 1.95 -16.54 3.99
CA LYS A 23 2.33 -16.08 2.64
C LYS A 23 2.57 -14.56 2.65
N PHE A 24 3.82 -14.18 2.63
CA PHE A 24 4.26 -12.81 2.44
C PHE A 24 4.01 -12.38 0.99
N ASN A 25 3.20 -11.36 0.76
CA ASN A 25 2.83 -10.95 -0.61
C ASN A 25 2.56 -9.44 -0.73
N LEU A 26 3.23 -8.62 0.06
CA LEU A 26 3.21 -7.18 -0.17
C LEU A 26 4.08 -6.84 -1.39
N ILE A 27 3.52 -6.09 -2.30
CA ILE A 27 4.19 -5.53 -3.47
C ILE A 27 4.42 -4.03 -3.21
N PRO A 28 5.59 -3.44 -3.53
CA PRO A 28 5.78 -2.00 -3.43
C PRO A 28 4.73 -1.24 -4.24
N SER A 29 4.17 -0.19 -3.67
CA SER A 29 3.20 0.65 -4.37
C SER A 29 3.82 1.28 -5.61
N PRO A 30 3.14 1.29 -6.75
CA PRO A 30 3.59 2.07 -7.92
C PRO A 30 3.79 3.54 -7.53
N ILE A 31 4.84 4.18 -8.02
CA ILE A 31 5.10 5.60 -7.76
C ILE A 31 3.95 6.44 -8.33
N ASP A 32 3.39 7.33 -7.51
CA ASP A 32 2.41 8.32 -7.94
C ASP A 32 2.83 9.69 -7.38
N LEU A 33 3.11 10.63 -8.26
CA LEU A 33 3.57 11.97 -7.88
C LEU A 33 2.48 12.83 -7.22
N ARG A 34 1.26 12.36 -7.21
CA ARG A 34 0.13 12.99 -6.49
C ARG A 34 0.07 12.57 -5.03
N ASP A 35 0.89 11.60 -4.61
CA ASP A 35 0.94 11.19 -3.22
C ASP A 35 1.39 12.35 -2.34
N VAL A 36 0.54 12.73 -1.41
CA VAL A 36 0.84 13.75 -0.42
C VAL A 36 1.84 13.17 0.57
N LYS A 37 2.92 13.89 0.83
CA LYS A 37 3.93 13.49 1.80
C LYS A 37 3.51 13.90 3.21
N ALA A 38 3.79 13.06 4.18
CA ALA A 38 3.59 13.38 5.58
C ALA A 38 4.39 14.61 6.02
N SER A 39 5.60 14.80 5.47
CA SER A 39 6.42 16.00 5.69
C SER A 39 5.72 17.28 5.30
N ASP A 40 4.95 17.29 4.22
CA ASP A 40 4.23 18.47 3.76
C ASP A 40 3.07 18.83 4.69
N VAL A 41 2.37 17.81 5.21
CA VAL A 41 1.29 18.00 6.18
C VAL A 41 1.82 18.37 7.58
N LEU A 42 2.97 17.83 7.96
CA LEU A 42 3.60 18.07 9.27
C LEU A 42 4.54 19.29 9.26
N GLY A 43 5.03 19.69 8.09
CA GLY A 43 6.13 20.65 7.93
C GLY A 43 5.81 22.09 8.36
N ALA A 44 4.53 22.43 8.55
CA ALA A 44 4.11 23.72 9.11
C ALA A 44 4.26 23.79 10.64
N VAL A 45 4.51 22.66 11.32
CA VAL A 45 4.67 22.61 12.78
C VAL A 45 6.17 22.49 13.07
N SER A 46 6.76 23.57 13.56
CA SER A 46 8.16 23.60 14.01
C SER A 46 8.43 22.44 14.97
N THR A 47 9.45 21.63 14.64
CA THR A 47 9.90 20.52 15.50
C THR A 47 10.42 21.01 16.86
N ALA A 48 10.85 22.26 16.97
CA ALA A 48 11.31 22.90 18.20
C ALA A 48 10.15 23.21 19.16
N GLU A 49 8.95 23.51 18.61
CA GLU A 49 7.77 23.84 19.44
C GLU A 49 6.97 22.61 19.86
N ASN A 50 7.11 21.49 19.16
CA ASN A 50 6.36 20.26 19.43
C ASN A 50 7.24 19.02 19.16
N PRO A 51 8.21 18.71 20.04
CA PRO A 51 9.10 17.57 19.88
C PRO A 51 8.32 16.25 20.00
N THR A 52 8.65 15.28 19.14
CA THR A 52 8.12 13.93 19.26
C THR A 52 8.49 13.36 20.65
N PRO A 53 7.54 12.81 21.43
CA PRO A 53 7.86 12.21 22.72
C PRO A 53 8.82 11.02 22.58
N GLU A 54 9.52 10.66 23.65
CA GLU A 54 10.44 9.49 23.63
C GLU A 54 9.68 8.17 23.48
N SER A 55 8.45 8.09 23.98
CA SER A 55 7.61 6.89 23.88
C SER A 55 6.13 7.23 23.79
N ILE A 56 5.39 6.36 23.12
CA ILE A 56 3.93 6.38 23.09
C ILE A 56 3.41 4.94 23.17
N SER A 57 2.35 4.74 23.93
CA SER A 57 1.59 3.49 23.97
C SER A 57 0.32 3.62 23.14
N CYS A 58 -0.06 2.56 22.42
CA CYS A 58 -1.36 2.49 21.76
C CYS A 58 -2.47 2.48 22.83
N PRO A 59 -3.41 3.44 22.83
CA PRO A 59 -4.45 3.52 23.86
C PRO A 59 -5.59 2.51 23.64
N TYR A 60 -5.58 1.77 22.53
CA TYR A 60 -6.66 0.86 22.15
C TYR A 60 -6.17 -0.58 22.06
N VAL A 61 -7.02 -1.50 22.47
CA VAL A 61 -6.87 -2.93 22.17
C VAL A 61 -7.45 -3.15 20.77
N LEU A 62 -6.57 -3.44 19.81
CA LEU A 62 -6.96 -3.78 18.44
C LEU A 62 -7.16 -5.28 18.32
N THR A 63 -8.06 -5.70 17.43
CA THR A 63 -8.28 -7.13 17.16
C THR A 63 -7.00 -7.74 16.58
N GLN A 64 -6.53 -8.84 17.21
CA GLN A 64 -5.39 -9.58 16.67
C GLN A 64 -5.84 -10.38 15.44
N LYS A 65 -5.15 -10.18 14.34
CA LYS A 65 -5.44 -10.82 13.04
C LYS A 65 -4.60 -12.07 12.83
N ASP A 66 -5.17 -13.03 12.09
CA ASP A 66 -4.47 -14.22 11.64
C ASP A 66 -4.84 -14.52 10.18
N GLN A 67 -3.94 -14.17 9.28
CA GLN A 67 -4.11 -14.43 7.85
C GLN A 67 -3.87 -15.90 7.46
N GLY A 68 -3.32 -16.72 8.37
CA GLY A 68 -2.91 -18.10 8.07
C GLY A 68 -2.00 -18.14 6.85
N VAL A 69 -2.39 -18.93 5.85
CA VAL A 69 -1.64 -19.08 4.58
C VAL A 69 -2.10 -18.15 3.46
N LEU A 70 -3.05 -17.28 3.72
CA LEU A 70 -3.63 -16.40 2.70
C LEU A 70 -2.70 -15.22 2.37
N PRO A 71 -2.65 -14.77 1.11
CA PRO A 71 -1.79 -13.65 0.68
C PRO A 71 -2.45 -12.29 0.92
N ILE A 72 -3.09 -12.10 2.07
CA ILE A 72 -3.95 -10.94 2.39
C ILE A 72 -3.37 -9.97 3.42
N CYS A 73 -2.06 -9.99 3.67
CA CYS A 73 -1.41 -9.15 4.67
C CYS A 73 -1.73 -7.64 4.50
N VAL A 74 -1.90 -7.17 3.27
CA VAL A 74 -2.30 -5.77 2.99
C VAL A 74 -3.75 -5.52 3.43
N GLY A 75 -4.66 -6.46 3.20
CA GLY A 75 -6.04 -6.40 3.68
C GLY A 75 -6.11 -6.38 5.21
N GLU A 76 -5.35 -7.26 5.88
CA GLU A 76 -5.26 -7.32 7.35
C GLU A 76 -4.73 -6.02 7.95
N SER A 77 -3.64 -5.50 7.38
CA SER A 77 -3.05 -4.24 7.85
C SER A 77 -3.99 -3.05 7.62
N GLY A 78 -4.69 -3.01 6.47
CA GLY A 78 -5.68 -1.98 6.17
C GLY A 78 -6.90 -2.05 7.09
N ALA A 79 -7.40 -3.27 7.38
CA ALA A 79 -8.48 -3.49 8.34
C ALA A 79 -8.09 -2.98 9.74
N THR A 80 -6.94 -3.43 10.25
CA THR A 80 -6.45 -3.05 11.59
C THR A 80 -6.23 -1.54 11.70
N MET A 81 -5.68 -0.90 10.67
CA MET A 81 -5.48 0.54 10.64
C MET A 81 -6.81 1.32 10.68
N ASN A 82 -7.82 0.85 9.93
CA ASN A 82 -9.15 1.48 9.96
C ASN A 82 -9.88 1.21 11.29
N GLU A 83 -9.69 0.03 11.90
CA GLU A 83 -10.18 -0.25 13.26
C GLU A 83 -9.65 0.76 14.28
N TYR A 84 -8.35 1.08 14.22
CA TYR A 84 -7.76 2.11 15.08
C TYR A 84 -8.45 3.47 14.86
N GLU A 85 -8.62 3.87 13.60
CA GLU A 85 -9.26 5.16 13.28
C GLU A 85 -10.71 5.21 13.77
N LYS A 86 -11.46 4.12 13.69
CA LYS A 86 -12.83 4.04 14.20
C LYS A 86 -12.88 4.03 15.73
N ARG A 87 -11.92 3.38 16.40
CA ARG A 87 -11.81 3.46 17.87
C ARG A 87 -11.52 4.88 18.36
N ARG A 88 -10.74 5.67 17.62
CA ARG A 88 -10.57 7.11 17.91
C ARG A 88 -11.89 7.88 17.85
N GLN A 89 -12.83 7.41 17.02
CA GLN A 89 -14.18 7.97 16.87
C GLN A 89 -15.18 7.36 17.88
N GLY A 90 -14.74 6.52 18.81
CA GLY A 90 -15.58 5.85 19.81
C GLY A 90 -16.29 4.58 19.30
N LEU A 91 -15.93 4.07 18.12
CA LEU A 91 -16.54 2.90 17.50
C LEU A 91 -15.63 1.69 17.63
N ALA A 92 -16.09 0.63 18.29
CA ALA A 92 -15.40 -0.65 18.39
C ALA A 92 -15.92 -1.60 17.30
N ILE A 93 -15.31 -1.56 16.13
CA ILE A 93 -15.73 -2.32 14.93
C ILE A 93 -14.52 -3.10 14.42
N GLU A 94 -14.76 -4.34 14.00
CA GLU A 94 -13.81 -5.18 13.30
C GLU A 94 -14.15 -5.22 11.81
N PHE A 95 -13.12 -5.16 10.94
CA PHE A 95 -13.28 -5.14 9.49
C PHE A 95 -12.78 -6.42 8.83
N ASP A 96 -13.47 -6.79 7.75
CA ASP A 96 -13.19 -7.94 6.91
C ASP A 96 -11.98 -7.68 5.99
N ALA A 97 -10.87 -8.30 6.33
CA ALA A 97 -9.61 -8.16 5.59
C ALA A 97 -9.67 -8.81 4.18
N GLN A 98 -10.42 -9.92 4.04
CA GLN A 98 -10.61 -10.57 2.75
C GLN A 98 -11.39 -9.67 1.80
N TYR A 99 -12.45 -9.01 2.28
CA TYR A 99 -13.17 -8.00 1.49
C TYR A 99 -12.23 -6.90 0.98
N LEU A 100 -11.38 -6.35 1.86
CA LEU A 100 -10.44 -5.32 1.45
C LEU A 100 -9.46 -5.83 0.39
N TYR A 101 -8.94 -7.04 0.56
CA TYR A 101 -8.05 -7.65 -0.42
C TYR A 101 -8.74 -7.85 -1.78
N ASP A 102 -9.97 -8.40 -1.79
CA ASP A 102 -10.74 -8.63 -3.01
C ASP A 102 -11.04 -7.33 -3.76
N GLU A 103 -11.37 -6.27 -3.02
CA GLU A 103 -11.57 -4.94 -3.59
C GLU A 103 -10.27 -4.33 -4.13
N CYS A 104 -9.14 -4.57 -3.48
CA CYS A 104 -7.83 -4.18 -4.01
C CYS A 104 -7.53 -4.87 -5.33
N LYS A 105 -7.81 -6.18 -5.45
CA LYS A 105 -7.58 -6.95 -6.68
C LYS A 105 -8.38 -6.45 -7.88
N LYS A 106 -9.53 -5.78 -7.65
CA LYS A 106 -10.32 -5.16 -8.72
C LYS A 106 -9.68 -3.91 -9.30
N ILE A 107 -8.74 -3.26 -8.56
CA ILE A 107 -8.18 -1.95 -8.94
C ILE A 107 -6.66 -1.92 -9.04
N ASP A 108 -5.95 -2.94 -8.57
CA ASP A 108 -4.48 -2.92 -8.49
C ASP A 108 -3.76 -3.14 -9.84
N GLY A 109 -4.49 -3.55 -10.87
CA GLY A 109 -3.94 -3.73 -12.23
C GLY A 109 -3.04 -4.95 -12.40
N ILE A 110 -2.95 -5.83 -11.38
CA ILE A 110 -2.12 -7.04 -11.38
C ILE A 110 -2.95 -8.29 -10.98
N PRO A 111 -4.05 -8.59 -11.70
CA PRO A 111 -5.04 -9.60 -11.28
C PRO A 111 -4.44 -10.99 -11.05
N ASP A 112 -3.42 -11.37 -11.82
CA ASP A 112 -2.81 -12.71 -11.78
C ASP A 112 -1.71 -12.85 -10.71
N VAL A 113 -1.33 -11.74 -10.04
CA VAL A 113 -0.30 -11.75 -9.01
C VAL A 113 -0.95 -11.90 -7.63
N LYS A 114 -0.47 -12.87 -6.83
CA LYS A 114 -0.87 -12.98 -5.43
C LYS A 114 -0.32 -11.81 -4.62
N GLY A 115 -1.16 -11.25 -3.74
CA GLY A 115 -0.82 -10.04 -2.99
C GLY A 115 -1.25 -8.76 -3.71
N THR A 116 -0.99 -7.63 -3.09
CA THR A 116 -1.32 -6.29 -3.59
C THR A 116 -0.41 -5.25 -2.89
N TYR A 117 -0.69 -3.96 -3.01
CA TYR A 117 0.11 -2.88 -2.47
C TYR A 117 -0.70 -1.89 -1.61
N PHE A 118 -0.03 -1.11 -0.77
CA PHE A 118 -0.68 -0.21 0.18
C PHE A 118 -1.59 0.84 -0.46
N ARG A 119 -1.17 1.46 -1.57
CA ARG A 119 -2.03 2.45 -2.22
C ARG A 119 -3.36 1.85 -2.68
N ALA A 120 -3.41 0.57 -3.07
CA ALA A 120 -4.66 -0.08 -3.43
C ALA A 120 -5.61 -0.13 -2.22
N VAL A 121 -5.17 -0.63 -1.07
CA VAL A 121 -6.03 -0.71 0.12
C VAL A 121 -6.42 0.68 0.64
N LEU A 122 -5.53 1.65 0.61
CA LEU A 122 -5.84 3.03 0.99
C LEU A 122 -6.85 3.68 0.04
N SER A 123 -6.76 3.40 -1.26
CA SER A 123 -7.74 3.82 -2.25
C SER A 123 -9.12 3.17 -2.02
N VAL A 124 -9.15 1.88 -1.70
CA VAL A 124 -10.39 1.17 -1.33
C VAL A 124 -10.99 1.80 -0.09
N LEU A 125 -10.22 1.96 0.99
CA LEU A 125 -10.67 2.55 2.26
C LEU A 125 -11.23 3.97 2.07
N LYS A 126 -10.61 4.78 1.20
CA LYS A 126 -11.06 6.15 0.93
C LYS A 126 -12.33 6.18 0.08
N ASN A 127 -12.40 5.39 -0.97
CA ASN A 127 -13.47 5.51 -1.98
C ASN A 127 -14.65 4.60 -1.70
N LYS A 128 -14.42 3.38 -1.20
CA LYS A 128 -15.46 2.39 -0.89
C LYS A 128 -15.70 2.23 0.61
N GLY A 129 -14.65 2.27 1.42
CA GLY A 129 -14.67 1.99 2.85
C GLY A 129 -14.32 0.53 3.16
N ALA A 130 -14.52 0.12 4.41
CA ALA A 130 -14.25 -1.22 4.90
C ALA A 130 -15.54 -1.92 5.35
N LYS A 131 -15.78 -3.14 4.87
CA LYS A 131 -16.93 -3.95 5.29
C LYS A 131 -16.71 -4.44 6.73
N PRO A 132 -17.68 -4.21 7.66
CA PRO A 132 -17.61 -4.82 8.99
C PRO A 132 -17.68 -6.35 8.91
N VAL A 133 -17.03 -7.03 9.85
CA VAL A 133 -17.22 -8.48 10.02
C VAL A 133 -18.68 -8.76 10.32
N GLY A 134 -19.29 -9.68 9.58
CA GLY A 134 -20.73 -9.98 9.67
C GLY A 134 -21.66 -8.96 9.01
N GLY A 135 -21.12 -7.85 8.48
CA GLY A 135 -21.89 -6.86 7.72
C GLY A 135 -21.98 -7.18 6.22
N THR A 136 -22.68 -6.32 5.49
CA THR A 136 -22.84 -6.39 4.03
C THR A 136 -21.84 -5.48 3.31
N GLU A 137 -21.67 -5.66 1.98
CA GLU A 137 -20.83 -4.76 1.17
C GLU A 137 -21.36 -3.31 1.18
N ALA A 138 -22.68 -3.12 1.29
CA ALA A 138 -23.28 -1.79 1.38
C ALA A 138 -22.88 -1.04 2.65
N ASP A 139 -22.61 -1.75 3.75
CA ASP A 139 -22.19 -1.15 5.01
C ASP A 139 -20.78 -0.55 4.93
N ALA A 140 -19.95 -1.02 3.99
CA ALA A 140 -18.59 -0.52 3.83
C ALA A 140 -18.54 1.01 3.63
N ALA A 141 -19.52 1.59 2.94
CA ALA A 141 -19.57 3.01 2.66
C ALA A 141 -19.62 3.90 3.92
N ASN A 142 -20.06 3.35 5.06
CA ASN A 142 -20.12 4.04 6.34
C ASN A 142 -18.74 4.13 7.03
N TYR A 143 -17.76 3.37 6.56
CA TYR A 143 -16.45 3.22 7.22
C TYR A 143 -15.29 3.62 6.31
N LYS A 144 -15.48 4.71 5.59
CA LYS A 144 -14.44 5.35 4.79
C LYS A 144 -13.44 6.09 5.67
N ILE A 145 -12.24 6.30 5.12
CA ILE A 145 -11.22 7.19 5.69
C ILE A 145 -11.26 8.56 4.99
N GLY A 146 -10.81 9.62 5.68
CA GLY A 146 -10.72 10.97 5.12
C GLY A 146 -9.67 11.08 4.02
N GLY A 147 -8.47 10.63 4.31
CA GLY A 147 -7.34 10.65 3.39
C GLY A 147 -6.17 9.83 3.89
N TYR A 148 -5.07 9.86 3.14
CA TYR A 148 -3.82 9.20 3.51
C TYR A 148 -2.62 9.97 2.99
N VAL A 149 -1.49 9.80 3.67
CA VAL A 149 -0.21 10.43 3.32
C VAL A 149 0.90 9.39 3.33
N GLN A 150 1.88 9.58 2.44
CA GLN A 150 3.08 8.77 2.44
C GLN A 150 4.04 9.26 3.51
N VAL A 151 4.48 8.36 4.39
CA VAL A 151 5.44 8.62 5.47
C VAL A 151 6.83 8.21 4.99
N ASP A 152 7.83 9.07 5.19
CA ASP A 152 9.21 8.69 4.90
C ASP A 152 9.62 7.50 5.80
N PRO A 153 10.25 6.46 5.24
CA PRO A 153 10.57 5.24 5.98
C PRO A 153 11.83 5.40 6.84
N THR A 154 11.86 6.46 7.66
CA THR A 154 12.89 6.71 8.67
C THR A 154 12.31 6.50 10.07
N PHE A 155 13.17 6.15 11.02
CA PHE A 155 12.74 5.86 12.40
C PHE A 155 11.97 7.03 13.02
N ASP A 156 12.48 8.24 12.87
CA ASP A 156 11.87 9.44 13.42
C ASP A 156 10.58 9.84 12.69
N SER A 157 10.52 9.72 11.38
CA SER A 157 9.31 10.04 10.60
C SER A 157 8.17 9.09 10.95
N ILE A 158 8.45 7.80 11.13
CA ILE A 158 7.45 6.80 11.53
C ILE A 158 6.96 7.08 12.96
N LYS A 159 7.86 7.34 13.93
CA LYS A 159 7.49 7.71 15.30
C LYS A 159 6.63 8.96 15.33
N ARG A 160 6.99 9.99 14.56
CA ARG A 160 6.23 11.24 14.46
C ARG A 160 4.85 11.00 13.84
N ALA A 161 4.74 10.16 12.82
CA ALA A 161 3.47 9.80 12.21
C ALA A 161 2.56 9.02 13.17
N ILE A 162 3.12 8.05 13.92
CA ILE A 162 2.38 7.33 14.98
C ILE A 162 1.90 8.30 16.06
N TRP A 163 2.76 9.21 16.52
CA TRP A 163 2.37 10.21 17.51
C TRP A 163 1.23 11.10 17.02
N LYS A 164 1.31 11.54 15.76
CA LYS A 164 0.32 12.46 15.17
C LYS A 164 -1.00 11.79 14.80
N TRP A 165 -0.92 10.62 14.18
CA TRP A 165 -2.08 9.95 13.56
C TRP A 165 -2.44 8.59 14.17
N GLY A 166 -1.60 8.06 15.05
CA GLY A 166 -1.87 6.88 15.86
C GLY A 166 -1.37 5.56 15.27
N THR A 167 -1.50 5.34 13.95
CA THR A 167 -0.99 4.13 13.30
C THR A 167 -0.36 4.44 11.94
N VAL A 168 0.57 3.58 11.52
CA VAL A 168 1.27 3.66 10.23
C VAL A 168 1.29 2.29 9.60
N LEU A 169 0.88 2.16 8.32
CA LEU A 169 1.18 0.98 7.52
C LEU A 169 2.69 0.88 7.30
N MET A 170 3.25 -0.28 7.50
CA MET A 170 4.69 -0.54 7.36
C MET A 170 4.93 -1.74 6.46
N GLY A 171 5.61 -1.53 5.34
CA GLY A 171 5.97 -2.56 4.37
C GLY A 171 7.42 -2.98 4.52
N PHE A 172 7.67 -4.27 4.76
CA PHE A 172 9.01 -4.81 4.97
C PHE A 172 9.41 -5.76 3.85
N TYR A 173 10.68 -5.70 3.44
CA TYR A 173 11.29 -6.80 2.71
C TYR A 173 11.59 -7.93 3.69
N ILE A 174 11.07 -9.12 3.42
CA ILE A 174 11.39 -10.31 4.18
C ILE A 174 12.69 -10.89 3.65
N TYR A 175 13.66 -11.04 4.52
CA TYR A 175 14.96 -11.60 4.18
C TYR A 175 15.00 -13.10 4.48
N SER A 176 15.75 -13.85 3.70
CA SER A 176 16.02 -15.26 3.96
C SER A 176 16.68 -15.45 5.33
N ASN A 177 16.64 -16.69 5.86
CA ASN A 177 17.26 -17.07 7.14
C ASN A 177 16.59 -16.46 8.39
N GLY A 178 15.25 -16.34 8.38
CA GLY A 178 14.49 -16.13 9.62
C GLY A 178 14.48 -14.70 10.14
N SER A 179 14.33 -13.71 9.26
CA SER A 179 14.20 -12.30 9.67
C SER A 179 12.99 -12.02 10.56
N TRP A 180 11.97 -12.88 10.51
CA TRP A 180 10.68 -12.76 11.21
C TRP A 180 10.39 -13.96 12.13
N ASN A 181 11.41 -14.54 12.79
CA ASN A 181 11.28 -15.69 13.67
C ASN A 181 10.96 -15.30 15.12
N GLY A 182 10.14 -14.29 15.35
CA GLY A 182 9.72 -13.87 16.69
C GLY A 182 9.51 -12.36 16.78
N ALA A 183 9.24 -11.88 18.01
CA ALA A 183 8.86 -10.50 18.25
C ALA A 183 9.92 -9.45 17.84
N TYR A 184 11.20 -9.75 17.99
CA TYR A 184 12.28 -8.82 17.60
C TYR A 184 12.75 -9.13 16.19
N ILE A 185 12.18 -8.43 15.21
CA ILE A 185 12.54 -8.61 13.81
C ILE A 185 13.93 -8.05 13.51
N LYS A 186 14.63 -8.65 12.56
CA LYS A 186 15.99 -8.26 12.19
C LYS A 186 16.29 -8.54 10.72
N LYS A 187 17.19 -7.76 10.14
CA LYS A 187 17.74 -8.06 8.82
C LYS A 187 18.75 -9.18 8.94
N THR A 188 18.48 -10.35 8.37
CA THR A 188 19.29 -11.57 8.50
C THR A 188 20.19 -11.85 7.30
N SER A 189 19.91 -11.25 6.14
CA SER A 189 20.67 -11.43 4.91
C SER A 189 20.46 -10.24 3.97
N ASN A 190 21.09 -10.28 2.78
CA ASN A 190 20.80 -9.34 1.70
C ASN A 190 19.89 -9.94 0.62
N VAL A 191 19.46 -11.19 0.80
CA VAL A 191 18.56 -11.87 -0.15
C VAL A 191 17.13 -11.63 0.28
N ILE A 192 16.39 -10.87 -0.52
CA ILE A 192 14.95 -10.61 -0.32
C ILE A 192 14.19 -11.83 -0.84
N SER A 193 13.36 -12.41 0.02
CA SER A 193 12.49 -13.53 -0.33
C SER A 193 11.08 -13.05 -0.71
N ASN A 194 10.56 -11.99 -0.06
CA ASN A 194 9.21 -11.48 -0.29
C ASN A 194 9.00 -10.10 0.36
N GLY A 195 7.77 -9.57 0.31
CA GLY A 195 7.31 -8.39 1.02
C GLY A 195 6.18 -8.69 1.99
N HIS A 196 6.11 -8.01 3.13
CA HIS A 196 5.07 -8.17 4.14
C HIS A 196 4.51 -6.85 4.63
N ALA A 197 3.20 -6.81 4.83
CA ALA A 197 2.44 -5.66 5.30
C ALA A 197 2.05 -5.82 6.77
N THR A 198 2.26 -4.77 7.56
CA THR A 198 1.91 -4.70 8.99
C THR A 198 1.52 -3.28 9.36
N ILE A 199 1.18 -3.05 10.63
CA ILE A 199 1.02 -1.71 11.18
C ILE A 199 2.04 -1.43 12.30
N GLY A 200 2.48 -0.15 12.40
CA GLY A 200 3.09 0.42 13.59
C GLY A 200 2.04 1.13 14.42
N LYS A 201 2.02 0.92 15.75
CA LYS A 201 0.96 1.45 16.64
C LYS A 201 1.47 2.12 17.91
N SER A 202 2.72 1.95 18.24
CA SER A 202 3.38 2.58 19.38
C SER A 202 4.89 2.60 19.20
N PHE A 203 5.62 3.26 20.08
CA PHE A 203 7.08 3.28 20.03
C PHE A 203 7.69 3.60 21.40
N THR A 204 8.97 3.23 21.53
CA THR A 204 9.90 3.66 22.56
C THR A 204 11.05 4.42 21.93
N LYS A 205 12.05 4.79 22.72
CA LYS A 205 13.30 5.35 22.21
C LYS A 205 14.01 4.41 21.25
N GLU A 206 13.92 3.10 21.48
CA GLU A 206 14.73 2.07 20.82
C GLU A 206 13.98 1.31 19.72
N PHE A 207 12.65 1.20 19.82
CA PHE A 207 11.83 0.37 18.93
C PHE A 207 10.53 1.05 18.53
N ILE A 208 10.08 0.77 17.30
CA ILE A 208 8.70 0.93 16.91
C ILE A 208 8.00 -0.40 17.19
N LYS A 209 6.89 -0.39 17.94
CA LYS A 209 6.08 -1.58 18.19
C LYS A 209 4.98 -1.67 17.14
N GLY A 210 4.96 -2.77 16.43
CA GLY A 210 3.96 -3.07 15.40
C GLY A 210 3.03 -4.20 15.82
N GLN A 211 1.95 -4.38 15.05
CA GLN A 211 1.06 -5.54 15.14
C GLN A 211 1.12 -6.30 13.82
N ASN A 212 1.29 -7.62 13.93
CA ASN A 212 1.36 -8.56 12.82
C ASN A 212 0.01 -9.25 12.61
N SER A 213 -0.13 -9.98 11.52
CA SER A 213 -1.31 -10.79 11.15
C SER A 213 -1.01 -12.31 11.15
N PHE A 214 -0.23 -12.77 12.15
CA PHE A 214 0.14 -14.19 12.30
C PHE A 214 -0.46 -14.83 13.55
N GLY A 215 -1.56 -14.27 14.06
CA GLY A 215 -2.21 -14.75 15.29
C GLY A 215 -1.52 -14.28 16.57
N ALA A 216 -2.19 -14.51 17.70
CA ALA A 216 -1.72 -14.10 19.01
C ALA A 216 -0.54 -14.94 19.53
N ASP A 217 -0.37 -16.16 19.03
CA ASP A 217 0.70 -17.07 19.44
C ASP A 217 2.06 -16.69 18.84
N TRP A 218 2.08 -15.81 17.84
CA TRP A 218 3.30 -15.30 17.25
C TRP A 218 3.81 -14.02 17.95
N GLY A 219 5.13 -13.91 18.10
CA GLY A 219 5.77 -12.71 18.60
C GLY A 219 5.47 -12.40 20.08
N ASP A 220 5.11 -11.15 20.36
CA ASP A 220 4.64 -10.68 21.69
C ASP A 220 3.12 -10.50 21.65
N ASN A 221 2.38 -11.61 21.78
CA ASN A 221 0.92 -11.64 21.60
C ASN A 221 0.47 -11.03 20.26
N GLY A 222 1.14 -11.40 19.16
CA GLY A 222 0.91 -10.87 17.82
C GLY A 222 1.62 -9.54 17.52
N ASP A 223 2.25 -8.94 18.50
CA ASP A 223 3.04 -7.72 18.33
C ASP A 223 4.53 -8.03 18.04
N PHE A 224 5.22 -7.03 17.48
CA PHE A 224 6.65 -7.13 17.18
C PHE A 224 7.36 -5.79 17.35
N TYR A 225 8.69 -5.83 17.40
CA TYR A 225 9.56 -4.70 17.64
C TYR A 225 10.50 -4.46 16.47
N VAL A 226 10.44 -3.25 15.91
CA VAL A 226 11.24 -2.80 14.77
C VAL A 226 12.42 -1.98 15.28
N PRO A 227 13.66 -2.46 15.14
CA PRO A 227 14.85 -1.66 15.45
C PRO A 227 15.16 -0.70 14.31
N GLU A 228 15.87 0.38 14.58
CA GLU A 228 16.33 1.33 13.57
C GLU A 228 17.19 0.69 12.46
N SER A 229 17.83 -0.44 12.77
CA SER A 229 18.65 -1.19 11.80
C SER A 229 17.85 -1.98 10.75
N TYR A 230 16.51 -2.09 10.90
CA TYR A 230 15.65 -2.81 9.96
C TYR A 230 14.34 -2.07 9.73
N LEU A 231 14.40 -0.98 9.00
CA LEU A 231 13.24 -0.14 8.69
C LEU A 231 12.42 -0.69 7.51
N PRO A 232 11.12 -0.37 7.46
CA PRO A 232 10.28 -0.68 6.31
C PRO A 232 10.76 0.04 5.05
N PHE A 233 10.41 -0.49 3.88
CA PHE A 233 10.70 0.17 2.60
C PHE A 233 9.61 1.16 2.18
N GLU A 234 8.42 1.06 2.77
CA GLU A 234 7.27 1.89 2.43
C GLU A 234 6.38 2.06 3.67
N CYS A 235 5.89 3.30 3.87
CA CYS A 235 5.04 3.65 4.99
C CYS A 235 3.93 4.60 4.59
N TRP A 236 2.73 4.43 5.22
CA TRP A 236 1.56 5.29 5.00
C TRP A 236 0.79 5.52 6.29
N ALA A 237 0.21 6.70 6.43
CA ALA A 237 -0.70 7.03 7.54
C ALA A 237 -2.08 7.46 7.02
N ILE A 238 -3.14 7.11 7.75
CA ILE A 238 -4.48 7.67 7.56
C ILE A 238 -4.51 9.05 8.22
N VAL A 239 -5.10 10.01 7.52
CA VAL A 239 -5.31 11.37 8.03
C VAL A 239 -6.79 11.72 7.90
N SER A 240 -7.34 12.39 8.93
CA SER A 240 -8.75 12.80 8.92
C SER A 240 -8.98 13.93 7.92
N ASP A 241 -8.03 14.88 7.86
CA ASP A 241 -8.08 16.04 6.99
C ASP A 241 -6.70 16.30 6.37
N ILE A 242 -6.65 16.28 5.04
CA ILE A 242 -5.52 16.83 4.30
C ILE A 242 -5.90 18.26 3.94
N PRO A 243 -5.11 19.29 4.33
CA PRO A 243 -5.35 20.64 3.89
C PRO A 243 -5.53 20.70 2.39
N THR A 244 -6.61 21.30 1.90
CA THR A 244 -6.93 21.37 0.46
C THR A 244 -5.80 22.02 -0.36
N THR A 245 -5.00 22.87 0.27
CA THR A 245 -3.81 23.48 -0.34
C THR A 245 -2.67 22.49 -0.62
N LEU A 246 -2.68 21.32 0.05
CA LEU A 246 -1.70 20.24 -0.15
C LEU A 246 -2.23 19.13 -1.05
N LEU A 247 -3.53 19.15 -1.35
CA LEU A 247 -4.07 18.22 -2.35
C LEU A 247 -3.60 18.68 -3.73
N PRO A 248 -3.09 17.77 -4.59
CA PRO A 248 -2.86 18.09 -5.97
C PRO A 248 -4.16 18.66 -6.57
N ASP A 249 -4.09 19.82 -7.17
CA ASP A 249 -5.23 20.33 -7.94
C ASP A 249 -5.55 19.32 -9.06
N PRO A 250 -6.72 18.66 -9.02
CA PRO A 250 -7.09 17.67 -10.03
C PRO A 250 -7.17 18.31 -11.44
N ASN A 251 -7.29 19.63 -11.50
CA ASN A 251 -7.35 20.42 -12.73
C ASN A 251 -5.99 21.06 -13.06
N ALA A 252 -4.98 20.93 -12.21
CA ALA A 252 -3.65 21.46 -12.50
C ALA A 252 -3.13 20.87 -13.80
N LYS A 253 -2.69 21.76 -14.67
CA LYS A 253 -2.03 21.34 -15.90
C LYS A 253 -0.73 20.59 -15.56
N PRO A 254 -0.56 19.34 -16.00
CA PRO A 254 0.71 18.63 -15.82
C PRO A 254 1.87 19.43 -16.43
N LYS A 255 3.03 19.41 -15.78
CA LYS A 255 4.28 19.97 -16.32
C LYS A 255 5.26 18.83 -16.50
N TYR A 256 5.67 18.59 -17.73
CA TYR A 256 6.64 17.56 -18.04
C TYR A 256 7.27 17.73 -19.42
N GLN A 257 8.59 17.52 -19.48
CA GLN A 257 9.37 17.50 -20.72
C GLN A 257 9.59 16.05 -21.14
N PHE A 258 8.96 15.61 -22.24
CA PHE A 258 9.13 14.26 -22.78
C PHE A 258 10.46 14.16 -23.54
N GLU A 259 11.25 13.16 -23.21
CA GLU A 259 12.59 12.95 -23.80
C GLU A 259 12.64 11.73 -24.72
N ASN A 260 11.83 10.71 -24.43
CA ASN A 260 11.87 9.43 -25.10
C ASN A 260 10.65 9.16 -26.00
N ASP A 261 10.83 8.26 -26.94
CA ASP A 261 9.71 7.70 -27.71
C ASP A 261 8.92 6.74 -26.82
N LEU A 262 7.58 6.87 -26.81
CA LEU A 262 6.71 6.01 -26.03
C LEU A 262 5.79 5.20 -26.95
N TYR A 263 5.63 3.91 -26.65
CA TYR A 263 4.88 2.96 -27.49
C TYR A 263 4.33 1.80 -26.68
N ALA A 264 3.41 1.04 -27.25
CA ALA A 264 2.77 -0.09 -26.61
C ALA A 264 3.78 -1.13 -26.09
N GLY A 265 3.56 -1.57 -24.86
CA GLY A 265 4.43 -2.52 -24.14
C GLY A 265 5.41 -1.86 -23.16
N LEU A 266 5.62 -0.53 -23.21
CA LEU A 266 6.42 0.14 -22.21
C LEU A 266 5.68 0.21 -20.86
N ASN A 267 6.45 0.09 -19.79
CA ASN A 267 5.98 0.31 -18.42
C ASN A 267 7.05 1.12 -17.66
N ASN A 268 6.80 2.42 -17.48
CA ASN A 268 7.73 3.33 -16.82
C ASN A 268 7.06 4.64 -16.38
N ASP A 269 7.81 5.50 -15.71
CA ASP A 269 7.32 6.77 -15.18
C ASP A 269 6.96 7.79 -16.28
N GLU A 270 7.65 7.76 -17.42
CA GLU A 270 7.33 8.66 -18.52
C GLU A 270 5.97 8.34 -19.17
N VAL A 271 5.59 7.04 -19.17
CA VAL A 271 4.23 6.62 -19.55
C VAL A 271 3.19 7.13 -18.56
N LYS A 272 3.48 7.18 -17.25
CA LYS A 272 2.58 7.79 -16.26
C LYS A 272 2.35 9.28 -16.58
N LYS A 273 3.41 10.01 -16.87
CA LYS A 273 3.32 11.43 -17.27
C LYS A 273 2.50 11.64 -18.52
N LEU A 274 2.69 10.77 -19.52
CA LEU A 274 1.86 10.78 -20.73
C LEU A 274 0.38 10.57 -20.40
N GLN A 275 0.06 9.58 -19.57
CA GLN A 275 -1.31 9.28 -19.19
C GLN A 275 -1.95 10.46 -18.42
N ASP A 276 -1.22 11.12 -17.52
CA ASP A 276 -1.67 12.33 -16.83
C ASP A 276 -1.99 13.46 -17.81
N CYS A 277 -1.11 13.69 -18.77
CA CYS A 277 -1.32 14.69 -19.83
C CYS A 277 -2.54 14.36 -20.70
N LEU A 278 -2.71 13.09 -21.07
CA LEU A 278 -3.85 12.64 -21.89
C LEU A 278 -5.18 12.76 -21.13
N VAL A 279 -5.19 12.49 -19.82
CA VAL A 279 -6.38 12.70 -18.98
C VAL A 279 -6.70 14.18 -18.88
N TRP A 280 -5.72 15.04 -18.62
CA TRP A 280 -5.92 16.48 -18.55
C TRP A 280 -6.47 17.07 -19.88
N LEU A 281 -5.99 16.56 -21.01
CA LEU A 281 -6.49 16.94 -22.34
C LEU A 281 -7.87 16.36 -22.69
N GLY A 282 -8.42 15.49 -21.85
CA GLY A 282 -9.66 14.76 -22.16
C GLY A 282 -9.52 13.74 -23.30
N CYS A 283 -8.29 13.32 -23.60
CA CYS A 283 -8.00 12.26 -24.57
C CYS A 283 -8.06 10.87 -23.94
N MET A 284 -8.00 10.76 -22.61
CA MET A 284 -8.08 9.55 -21.81
C MET A 284 -9.04 9.74 -20.65
N LYS A 285 -9.83 8.71 -20.29
CA LYS A 285 -10.62 8.74 -19.07
C LYS A 285 -9.73 8.48 -17.85
N ALA A 286 -10.02 9.12 -16.72
CA ALA A 286 -9.29 8.91 -15.47
C ALA A 286 -9.30 7.43 -15.03
N ASP A 287 -10.44 6.73 -15.16
CA ASP A 287 -10.55 5.32 -14.82
C ASP A 287 -9.69 4.43 -15.73
N ASP A 288 -9.55 4.77 -17.01
CA ASP A 288 -8.70 4.05 -17.95
C ASP A 288 -7.22 4.17 -17.59
N ARG A 289 -6.80 5.35 -17.09
CA ARG A 289 -5.47 5.55 -16.53
C ARG A 289 -5.25 4.71 -15.27
N ASN A 290 -6.21 4.75 -14.34
CA ASN A 290 -6.08 4.12 -13.02
C ASN A 290 -5.95 2.59 -13.10
N THR A 291 -6.54 1.95 -14.13
CA THR A 291 -6.43 0.49 -14.36
C THR A 291 -5.12 0.03 -14.99
N GLY A 292 -4.22 0.94 -15.37
CA GLY A 292 -2.96 0.60 -16.03
C GLY A 292 -1.94 1.74 -15.97
N TYR A 293 -1.87 2.43 -14.82
CA TYR A 293 -0.98 3.58 -14.66
C TYR A 293 0.48 3.19 -14.79
N GLY A 294 1.14 3.82 -15.75
CA GLY A 294 2.52 3.52 -16.15
C GLY A 294 2.65 2.44 -17.24
N ASN A 295 1.60 1.71 -17.56
CA ASN A 295 1.60 0.72 -18.62
C ASN A 295 1.04 1.31 -19.93
N PHE A 296 1.83 1.32 -20.99
CA PHE A 296 1.39 1.71 -22.32
C PHE A 296 0.61 0.57 -22.99
N GLY A 297 -0.59 0.30 -22.46
CA GLY A 297 -1.52 -0.69 -22.97
C GLY A 297 -2.42 -0.16 -24.10
N GLN A 298 -3.43 -0.95 -24.49
CA GLN A 298 -4.37 -0.62 -25.58
C GLN A 298 -5.14 0.69 -25.31
N LYS A 299 -5.50 0.97 -24.04
CA LYS A 299 -6.20 2.21 -23.67
C LYS A 299 -5.30 3.43 -23.86
N THR A 300 -4.03 3.35 -23.47
CA THR A 300 -3.05 4.43 -23.70
C THR A 300 -2.81 4.63 -25.19
N LEU A 301 -2.65 3.54 -25.95
CA LEU A 301 -2.49 3.60 -27.42
C LEU A 301 -3.69 4.30 -28.08
N ALA A 302 -4.91 3.93 -27.73
CA ALA A 302 -6.13 4.55 -28.24
C ALA A 302 -6.18 6.06 -27.88
N SER A 303 -5.81 6.42 -26.67
CA SER A 303 -5.78 7.81 -26.20
C SER A 303 -4.72 8.66 -26.92
N VAL A 304 -3.56 8.08 -27.23
CA VAL A 304 -2.53 8.73 -28.06
C VAL A 304 -3.05 8.97 -29.49
N LYS A 305 -3.78 8.02 -30.07
CA LYS A 305 -4.41 8.23 -31.38
C LYS A 305 -5.43 9.37 -31.37
N ILE A 306 -6.25 9.48 -30.30
CA ILE A 306 -7.19 10.60 -30.13
C ILE A 306 -6.41 11.93 -30.06
N PHE A 307 -5.33 11.98 -29.27
CA PHE A 307 -4.45 13.15 -29.20
C PHE A 307 -3.88 13.51 -30.58
N GLN A 308 -3.31 12.53 -31.25
CA GLN A 308 -2.73 12.73 -32.60
C GLN A 308 -3.76 13.28 -33.59
N GLY A 309 -4.97 12.70 -33.62
CA GLY A 309 -6.05 13.22 -34.48
C GLY A 309 -6.47 14.64 -34.16
N ARG A 310 -6.54 15.01 -32.87
CA ARG A 310 -6.88 16.37 -32.42
C ARG A 310 -5.89 17.43 -32.90
N TYR A 311 -4.63 17.04 -33.03
CA TYR A 311 -3.54 17.96 -33.42
C TYR A 311 -3.02 17.75 -34.85
N GLY A 312 -3.77 17.02 -35.70
CA GLY A 312 -3.40 16.78 -37.10
C GLY A 312 -2.15 15.92 -37.30
N ILE A 313 -1.81 15.09 -36.34
CA ILE A 313 -0.67 14.18 -36.39
C ILE A 313 -1.17 12.81 -36.85
N THR A 314 -0.35 12.08 -37.63
CA THR A 314 -0.70 10.71 -38.06
C THR A 314 -1.02 9.82 -36.87
N GLN A 315 -2.22 9.21 -36.83
CA GLN A 315 -2.76 8.44 -35.72
C GLN A 315 -2.17 7.03 -35.61
N ASN A 316 -0.87 6.91 -35.45
CA ASN A 316 -0.18 5.61 -35.32
C ASN A 316 -0.17 5.06 -33.86
N GLY A 317 -0.57 5.89 -32.87
CA GLY A 317 -0.59 5.51 -31.46
C GLY A 317 0.78 5.45 -30.79
N ARG A 318 1.85 5.93 -31.44
CA ARG A 318 3.20 6.04 -30.89
C ARG A 318 3.54 7.52 -30.60
N VAL A 319 4.16 7.78 -29.46
CA VAL A 319 4.73 9.09 -29.16
C VAL A 319 6.14 9.14 -29.73
N GLY A 320 6.23 9.38 -31.05
CA GLY A 320 7.51 9.64 -31.74
C GLY A 320 7.83 11.14 -31.72
N PRO A 321 8.88 11.57 -32.45
CA PRO A 321 9.39 12.95 -32.39
C PRO A 321 8.33 14.04 -32.61
N ILE A 322 7.43 13.89 -33.59
CA ILE A 322 6.38 14.86 -33.87
C ILE A 322 5.35 14.94 -32.75
N THR A 323 4.88 13.78 -32.25
CA THR A 323 3.92 13.70 -31.15
C THR A 323 4.55 14.23 -29.85
N ARG A 324 5.82 13.89 -29.60
CA ARG A 324 6.59 14.37 -28.46
C ARG A 324 6.80 15.88 -28.48
N ALA A 325 7.15 16.45 -29.66
CA ALA A 325 7.29 17.90 -29.80
C ALA A 325 5.97 18.61 -29.46
N LYS A 326 4.82 18.09 -29.91
CA LYS A 326 3.52 18.68 -29.60
C LYS A 326 3.14 18.53 -28.12
N LEU A 327 3.47 17.39 -27.48
CA LEU A 327 3.29 17.23 -26.04
C LEU A 327 4.16 18.21 -25.25
N ASN A 328 5.43 18.41 -25.66
CA ASN A 328 6.34 19.36 -25.02
C ASN A 328 5.90 20.82 -25.22
N GLU A 329 5.39 21.17 -26.38
CA GLU A 329 4.78 22.50 -26.60
C GLU A 329 3.65 22.77 -25.61
N LEU A 330 2.87 21.74 -25.29
CA LEU A 330 1.72 21.85 -24.39
C LEU A 330 2.11 21.76 -22.92
N PHE A 331 3.12 21.01 -22.53
CA PHE A 331 3.34 20.60 -21.14
C PHE A 331 4.74 20.92 -20.56
N ALA A 332 5.71 21.36 -21.35
CA ALA A 332 7.03 21.76 -20.85
C ALA A 332 7.03 23.10 -20.08
#